data_1b2c3929110aff8ebefd748e5c6bd857
#
_entry.id   1b2c3929110aff8ebefd748e5c6bd857
#
_cell.length_a   1.000
_cell.length_b   1.000
_cell.length_c   1.000
_cell.angle_alpha   90.00
_cell.angle_beta   90.00
_cell.angle_gamma   90.00
#
_symmetry.space_group_name_H-M   'P 1'
#
loop_
_entity.id
_entity.type
_entity.pdbx_description
1 polymer ?
#
loop_
_entity_poly.entity_id
_entity_poly.type
_entity_poly.pdbx_seq_one_letter_code
_entity_poly.pdbx_strand_id
1 'polypeptide(L)'
;MKRFPGIAIAGLASIAAGAIHGGAIGLHAEHPQLARIFIVMTLLQLAWGITMLLRPQHWLLPVGVVVNGAAVGGWALTRIAGISWIDGLEVRESPQIADTLCAGLGIVAATVALAALLIGERE
;
A
#
# COMPACT_ATOMS: atom_id res chain seq x y z
N MET A 1 13.65 -3.85 -22.43
CA MET A 1 12.86 -4.06 -21.23
C MET A 1 11.40 -3.73 -21.54
N LYS A 2 10.52 -4.68 -21.27
CA LYS A 2 9.08 -4.47 -21.50
C LYS A 2 8.55 -3.40 -20.52
N ARG A 3 7.79 -2.47 -21.07
CA ARG A 3 7.09 -1.49 -20.23
C ARG A 3 5.67 -1.99 -19.99
N PHE A 4 5.25 -1.92 -18.75
CA PHE A 4 3.89 -2.27 -18.37
C PHE A 4 3.02 -1.01 -18.41
N PRO A 5 1.82 -1.07 -19.05
CA PRO A 5 0.94 0.10 -19.09
C PRO A 5 0.62 0.62 -17.69
N GLY A 6 0.77 1.92 -17.51
CA GLY A 6 0.42 2.58 -16.26
C GLY A 6 1.35 2.30 -15.08
N ILE A 7 2.46 1.56 -15.28
CA ILE A 7 3.30 1.16 -14.14
C ILE A 7 3.94 2.34 -13.42
N ALA A 8 4.23 3.42 -14.13
CA ALA A 8 4.73 4.63 -13.50
C ALA A 8 3.70 5.22 -12.53
N ILE A 9 2.42 5.18 -12.90
CA ILE A 9 1.32 5.62 -12.04
C ILE A 9 1.25 4.74 -10.78
N ALA A 10 1.32 3.42 -10.95
CA ALA A 10 1.30 2.49 -9.83
C ALA A 10 2.50 2.70 -8.90
N GLY A 11 3.69 2.87 -9.47
CA GLY A 11 4.91 3.13 -8.70
C GLY A 11 4.81 4.42 -7.89
N LEU A 12 4.39 5.52 -8.53
CA LEU A 12 4.22 6.80 -7.86
C LEU A 12 3.13 6.75 -6.79
N ALA A 13 2.01 6.08 -7.06
CA ALA A 13 0.94 5.91 -6.08
C ALA A 13 1.42 5.13 -4.86
N SER A 14 2.20 4.07 -5.06
CA SER A 14 2.77 3.28 -3.97
C SER A 14 3.76 4.10 -3.14
N ILE A 15 4.61 4.90 -3.77
CA ILE A 15 5.54 5.81 -3.09
C ILE A 15 4.77 6.83 -2.25
N ALA A 16 3.74 7.44 -2.81
CA ALA A 16 2.92 8.42 -2.09
C ALA A 16 2.20 7.79 -0.89
N ALA A 17 1.63 6.60 -1.06
CA ALA A 17 1.00 5.86 0.04
C ALA A 17 2.03 5.52 1.12
N GLY A 18 3.21 5.07 0.74
CA GLY A 18 4.31 4.78 1.66
C GLY A 18 4.75 6.02 2.43
N ALA A 19 4.83 7.17 1.77
CA ALA A 19 5.18 8.44 2.41
C ALA A 19 4.14 8.84 3.47
N ILE A 20 2.85 8.64 3.18
CA ILE A 20 1.78 8.91 4.15
C ILE A 20 1.91 7.98 5.36
N HIS A 21 2.14 6.68 5.14
CA HIS A 21 2.39 5.74 6.22
C HIS A 21 3.61 6.15 7.06
N GLY A 22 4.69 6.58 6.41
CA GLY A 22 5.89 7.05 7.10
C GLY A 22 5.62 8.27 7.98
N GLY A 23 4.84 9.21 7.47
CA GLY A 23 4.43 10.39 8.24
C GLY A 23 3.53 10.06 9.44
N ALA A 24 2.81 8.94 9.36
CA ALA A 24 1.91 8.52 10.44
C ALA A 24 2.59 7.71 11.54
N ILE A 25 3.83 7.26 11.36
CA ILE A 25 4.54 6.43 12.35
C ILE A 25 4.58 7.12 13.71
N GLY A 26 4.96 8.40 13.73
CA GLY A 26 5.03 9.17 14.97
C GLY A 26 3.68 9.36 15.66
N LEU A 27 2.59 9.42 14.90
CA LEU A 27 1.23 9.53 15.44
C LEU A 27 0.78 8.26 16.17
N HIS A 28 1.40 7.14 15.88
CA HIS A 28 1.07 5.84 16.48
C HIS A 28 2.16 5.32 17.41
N ALA A 29 3.07 6.21 17.87
CA ALA A 29 4.19 5.82 18.73
C ALA A 29 3.73 5.21 20.06
N GLU A 30 2.54 5.56 20.55
CA GLU A 30 1.96 5.00 21.78
C GLU A 30 1.59 3.52 21.63
N HIS A 31 1.47 3.02 20.40
CA HIS A 31 1.12 1.64 20.09
C HIS A 31 2.27 1.00 19.31
N PRO A 32 3.28 0.41 20.00
CA PRO A 32 4.49 -0.09 19.33
C PRO A 32 4.22 -1.11 18.21
N GLN A 33 3.24 -1.98 18.39
CA GLN A 33 2.88 -2.96 17.36
C GLN A 33 2.37 -2.27 16.10
N LEU A 34 1.50 -1.29 16.26
CA LEU A 34 0.94 -0.53 15.13
C LEU A 34 2.02 0.30 14.44
N ALA A 35 2.89 0.95 15.21
CA ALA A 35 4.02 1.70 14.64
C ALA A 35 4.94 0.79 13.82
N ARG A 36 5.21 -0.43 14.27
CA ARG A 36 6.01 -1.41 13.51
C ARG A 36 5.32 -1.82 12.21
N ILE A 37 4.02 -2.00 12.23
CA ILE A 37 3.25 -2.31 11.02
C ILE A 37 3.40 -1.19 10.00
N PHE A 38 3.29 0.07 10.44
CA PHE A 38 3.47 1.23 9.56
C PHE A 38 4.89 1.35 9.02
N ILE A 39 5.91 1.04 9.83
CA ILE A 39 7.31 1.01 9.37
C ILE A 39 7.47 -0.02 8.26
N VAL A 40 7.01 -1.24 8.47
CA VAL A 40 7.09 -2.32 7.47
C VAL A 40 6.35 -1.92 6.19
N MET A 41 5.14 -1.40 6.34
CA MET A 41 4.33 -0.98 5.18
C MET A 41 5.00 0.16 4.41
N THR A 42 5.56 1.14 5.12
CA THR A 42 6.31 2.24 4.52
C THR A 42 7.46 1.71 3.67
N LEU A 43 8.28 0.82 4.25
CA LEU A 43 9.43 0.25 3.54
C LEU A 43 9.01 -0.54 2.32
N LEU A 44 7.97 -1.37 2.43
CA LEU A 44 7.48 -2.19 1.33
C LEU A 44 6.90 -1.34 0.20
N GLN A 45 6.08 -0.35 0.52
CA GLN A 45 5.45 0.51 -0.48
C GLN A 45 6.47 1.40 -1.19
N LEU A 46 7.42 1.98 -0.45
CA LEU A 46 8.48 2.80 -1.04
C LEU A 46 9.41 1.95 -1.90
N ALA A 47 9.88 0.82 -1.38
CA ALA A 47 10.81 -0.05 -2.11
C ALA A 47 10.18 -0.58 -3.39
N TRP A 48 8.94 -1.06 -3.32
CA TRP A 48 8.24 -1.56 -4.50
C TRP A 48 8.05 -0.46 -5.54
N GLY A 49 7.55 0.70 -5.12
CA GLY A 49 7.30 1.82 -6.04
C GLY A 49 8.56 2.31 -6.71
N ILE A 50 9.63 2.49 -5.96
CA ILE A 50 10.93 2.93 -6.49
C ILE A 50 11.48 1.89 -7.48
N THR A 51 11.42 0.62 -7.11
CA THR A 51 11.91 -0.47 -7.97
C THR A 51 11.14 -0.52 -9.29
N MET A 52 9.81 -0.37 -9.24
CA MET A 52 8.99 -0.39 -10.44
C MET A 52 9.25 0.81 -11.35
N LEU A 53 9.64 1.96 -10.78
CA LEU A 53 10.02 3.12 -11.60
C LEU A 53 11.39 2.94 -12.26
N LEU A 54 12.34 2.33 -11.56
CA LEU A 54 13.73 2.19 -12.02
C LEU A 54 13.96 0.92 -12.83
N ARG A 55 13.41 -0.20 -12.38
CA ARG A 55 13.61 -1.52 -13.01
C ARG A 55 12.33 -2.36 -12.92
N PRO A 56 11.31 -2.03 -13.72
CA PRO A 56 10.07 -2.81 -13.70
C PRO A 56 10.32 -4.25 -14.12
N GLN A 57 9.85 -5.20 -13.30
CA GLN A 57 9.99 -6.62 -13.53
C GLN A 57 8.61 -7.28 -13.43
N HIS A 58 8.32 -8.22 -14.30
CA HIS A 58 7.02 -8.89 -14.32
C HIS A 58 6.72 -9.58 -12.98
N TRP A 59 7.71 -10.24 -12.36
CA TRP A 59 7.52 -10.95 -11.09
C TRP A 59 7.21 -10.02 -9.90
N LEU A 60 7.50 -8.72 -10.04
CA LEU A 60 7.19 -7.73 -9.02
C LEU A 60 5.72 -7.28 -9.05
N LEU A 61 5.00 -7.53 -10.15
CA LEU A 61 3.60 -7.12 -10.26
C LEU A 61 2.72 -7.76 -9.17
N PRO A 62 2.73 -9.09 -8.96
CA PRO A 62 1.95 -9.67 -7.88
C PRO A 62 2.40 -9.19 -6.50
N VAL A 63 3.67 -8.87 -6.32
CA VAL A 63 4.16 -8.30 -5.06
C VAL A 63 3.47 -6.95 -4.78
N GLY A 64 3.36 -6.10 -5.78
CA GLY A 64 2.66 -4.82 -5.65
C GLY A 64 1.18 -4.98 -5.33
N VAL A 65 0.52 -5.95 -5.96
CA VAL A 65 -0.88 -6.28 -5.66
C VAL A 65 -1.03 -6.68 -4.20
N VAL A 66 -0.17 -7.55 -3.70
CA VAL A 66 -0.23 -8.03 -2.31
C VAL A 66 0.08 -6.91 -1.33
N VAL A 67 1.16 -6.16 -1.54
CA VAL A 67 1.58 -5.09 -0.63
C VAL A 67 0.52 -4.00 -0.53
N ASN A 68 0.08 -3.46 -1.65
CA ASN A 68 -0.89 -2.38 -1.65
C ASN A 68 -2.30 -2.88 -1.35
N GLY A 69 -2.64 -4.09 -1.77
CA GLY A 69 -3.90 -4.74 -1.41
C GLY A 69 -4.02 -4.98 0.10
N ALA A 70 -2.93 -5.41 0.74
CA ALA A 70 -2.90 -5.59 2.20
C ALA A 70 -3.08 -4.26 2.94
N ALA A 71 -2.46 -3.18 2.43
CA ALA A 71 -2.63 -1.85 3.01
C ALA A 71 -4.08 -1.40 2.94
N VAL A 72 -4.72 -1.55 1.79
CA VAL A 72 -6.14 -1.19 1.59
C VAL A 72 -7.05 -2.07 2.45
N GLY A 73 -6.80 -3.38 2.46
CA GLY A 73 -7.59 -4.33 3.24
C GLY A 73 -7.51 -4.04 4.73
N GLY A 74 -6.32 -3.77 5.24
CA GLY A 74 -6.13 -3.38 6.64
C GLY A 74 -6.84 -2.08 6.97
N TRP A 75 -6.74 -1.08 6.11
CA TRP A 75 -7.46 0.18 6.28
C TRP A 75 -8.97 -0.05 6.34
N ALA A 76 -9.51 -0.79 5.37
CA ALA A 76 -10.94 -1.07 5.30
C ALA A 76 -11.43 -1.79 6.56
N LEU A 77 -10.68 -2.78 7.03
CA LEU A 77 -11.03 -3.53 8.22
C LEU A 77 -11.08 -2.63 9.47
N THR A 78 -10.12 -1.70 9.62
CA THR A 78 -10.11 -0.78 10.75
C THR A 78 -11.26 0.23 10.70
N ARG A 79 -11.81 0.52 9.52
CA ARG A 79 -12.93 1.45 9.34
C ARG A 79 -14.28 0.76 9.46
N ILE A 80 -14.32 -0.56 9.27
CA ILE A 80 -15.56 -1.35 9.37
C ILE A 80 -15.75 -1.93 10.78
N ALA A 81 -14.70 -2.53 11.37
CA ALA A 81 -14.88 -3.34 12.59
C ALA A 81 -13.77 -3.20 13.62
N GLY A 82 -12.59 -2.74 13.24
CA GLY A 82 -11.40 -2.82 14.12
C GLY A 82 -10.76 -4.20 14.08
N ILE A 83 -9.59 -4.30 14.70
CA ILE A 83 -8.80 -5.53 14.77
C ILE A 83 -8.44 -5.78 16.24
N SER A 84 -9.12 -6.74 16.86
CA SER A 84 -9.06 -6.93 18.32
C SER A 84 -7.67 -7.34 18.84
N TRP A 85 -6.84 -7.95 18.00
CA TRP A 85 -5.53 -8.46 18.41
C TRP A 85 -4.37 -7.52 18.08
N ILE A 86 -4.66 -6.32 17.53
CA ILE A 86 -3.65 -5.29 17.29
C ILE A 86 -3.91 -4.11 18.21
N ASP A 87 -2.97 -3.81 19.10
CA ASP A 87 -3.06 -2.67 20.00
C ASP A 87 -3.15 -1.36 19.22
N GLY A 88 -4.15 -0.55 19.55
CA GLY A 88 -4.45 0.68 18.85
C GLY A 88 -5.49 0.56 17.74
N LEU A 89 -5.86 -0.66 17.33
CA LEU A 89 -6.84 -0.92 16.28
C LEU A 89 -8.07 -1.70 16.76
N GLU A 90 -8.22 -1.89 18.06
CA GLU A 90 -9.30 -2.71 18.63
C GLU A 90 -10.69 -2.14 18.35
N VAL A 91 -10.80 -0.82 18.22
CA VAL A 91 -12.06 -0.12 17.98
C VAL A 91 -12.09 0.41 16.56
N ARG A 92 -13.28 0.32 15.94
CA ARG A 92 -13.50 0.89 14.60
C ARG A 92 -13.20 2.38 14.61
N GLU A 93 -12.45 2.84 13.61
CA GLU A 93 -12.09 4.25 13.46
C GLU A 93 -12.88 4.90 12.33
N SER A 94 -13.15 6.20 12.48
CA SER A 94 -13.77 7.00 11.42
C SER A 94 -12.74 7.32 10.34
N PRO A 95 -13.12 7.25 9.03
CA PRO A 95 -12.23 7.65 7.96
C PRO A 95 -11.82 9.13 8.09
N GLN A 96 -10.55 9.42 7.82
CA GLN A 96 -10.01 10.76 7.79
C GLN A 96 -9.33 11.02 6.44
N ILE A 97 -9.00 12.29 6.15
CA ILE A 97 -8.48 12.67 4.83
C ILE A 97 -7.18 11.94 4.50
N ALA A 98 -6.22 11.93 5.42
CA ALA A 98 -4.91 11.33 5.17
C ALA A 98 -5.00 9.82 4.95
N ASP A 99 -5.74 9.09 5.80
CA ASP A 99 -5.85 7.64 5.66
C ASP A 99 -6.70 7.24 4.44
N THR A 100 -7.74 8.01 4.13
CA THR A 100 -8.57 7.80 2.94
C THR A 100 -7.78 8.02 1.66
N LEU A 101 -6.96 9.08 1.63
CA LEU A 101 -6.07 9.34 0.50
C LEU A 101 -5.05 8.21 0.34
N CYS A 102 -4.44 7.77 1.43
CA CYS A 102 -3.50 6.66 1.43
C CYS A 102 -4.14 5.38 0.87
N ALA A 103 -5.36 5.06 1.31
CA ALA A 103 -6.12 3.91 0.80
C ALA A 103 -6.42 4.05 -0.69
N GLY A 104 -6.83 5.24 -1.14
CA GLY A 104 -7.08 5.52 -2.56
C GLY A 104 -5.83 5.31 -3.41
N LEU A 105 -4.68 5.78 -2.94
CA LEU A 105 -3.40 5.55 -3.62
C LEU A 105 -3.03 4.07 -3.66
N GLY A 106 -3.29 3.34 -2.58
CA GLY A 106 -3.08 1.89 -2.53
C GLY A 106 -3.98 1.14 -3.52
N ILE A 107 -5.24 1.57 -3.66
CA ILE A 107 -6.17 1.02 -4.66
C ILE A 107 -5.62 1.24 -6.07
N VAL A 108 -5.17 2.44 -6.38
CA VAL A 108 -4.57 2.74 -7.68
C VAL A 108 -3.36 1.84 -7.94
N ALA A 109 -2.44 1.75 -6.99
CA ALA A 109 -1.24 0.94 -7.14
C ALA A 109 -1.59 -0.55 -7.35
N ALA A 110 -2.48 -1.10 -6.52
CA ALA A 110 -2.86 -2.51 -6.59
C ALA A 110 -3.61 -2.84 -7.88
N THR A 111 -4.58 -2.01 -8.28
CA THR A 111 -5.40 -2.26 -9.46
C THR A 111 -4.62 -2.11 -10.75
N VAL A 112 -3.75 -1.11 -10.84
CA VAL A 112 -2.90 -0.91 -12.02
C VAL A 112 -1.87 -2.05 -12.14
N ALA A 113 -1.27 -2.47 -11.02
CA ALA A 113 -0.35 -3.61 -11.01
C ALA A 113 -1.07 -4.90 -11.44
N LEU A 114 -2.29 -5.13 -10.95
CA LEU A 114 -3.09 -6.29 -11.33
C LEU A 114 -3.44 -6.25 -12.82
N ALA A 115 -3.88 -5.10 -13.32
CA ALA A 115 -4.19 -4.94 -14.75
C ALA A 115 -2.96 -5.23 -15.62
N ALA A 116 -1.80 -4.71 -15.24
CA ALA A 116 -0.55 -4.96 -15.96
C ALA A 116 -0.19 -6.45 -15.95
N LEU A 117 -0.39 -7.12 -14.82
CA LEU A 117 -0.14 -8.56 -14.69
C LEU A 117 -1.05 -9.36 -15.62
N LEU A 118 -2.34 -9.07 -15.63
CA LEU A 118 -3.31 -9.77 -16.47
C LEU A 118 -3.08 -9.52 -17.96
N ILE A 119 -2.73 -8.30 -18.35
CA ILE A 119 -2.39 -7.98 -19.74
C ILE A 119 -1.13 -8.70 -20.16
N GLY A 120 -0.09 -8.71 -19.30
CA GLY A 120 1.17 -9.41 -19.59
C GLY A 120 0.99 -10.90 -19.78
N GLU A 121 0.07 -11.53 -19.05
CA GLU A 121 -0.22 -12.96 -19.20
C GLU A 121 -0.88 -13.31 -20.54
N ARG A 122 -1.52 -12.33 -21.18
CA ARG A 122 -2.19 -12.54 -22.47
C ARG A 122 -1.24 -12.39 -23.66
N GLU A 123 -0.12 -11.78 -23.45
CA GLU A 123 0.93 -11.61 -24.48
C GLU A 123 1.88 -12.79 -24.47
#